data_4dde5c767f222c8e3bd11d6d4d6f5482
#
_entry.id   4dde5c767f222c8e3bd11d6d4d6f5482
#
_cell.length_a   1.000
_cell.length_b   1.000
_cell.length_c   1.000
_cell.angle_alpha   90.00
_cell.angle_beta   90.00
_cell.angle_gamma   90.00
#
_symmetry.space_group_name_H-M   'P 1'
#
loop_
_entity.id
_entity.type
_entity.pdbx_description
1 polymer ?
#
loop_
_entity_poly.entity_id
_entity_poly.type
_entity_poly.pdbx_seq_one_letter_code
_entity_poly.pdbx_strand_id
1 'polypeptide(L)'
;FAFSLNHPYQKARDIKGVLNMIKLIKTEFLKYKRYNIVWLGIVSIFFSIILAVFQLTGTKNSIVSYAGLSEGVIWNHFSLFLPFTFVLVVGYSINREYTDFTLKNILVIPVSRIRLIMSKIIVGYGLVIIEWIFSSIITLLIALFIGCEDINIASCAISFKQLFIVSTCCYIAVLPIVIITAGRQNRFLSGVIFAFFYGFCGIFLADRNLVNLYPMTTGLVLSDYAHDNIIYTPSLSIGVLVVILCFSFVLLLVLNRKNNDL
;
A
#
# COMPACT_ATOMS: atom_id res chain seq x y z
N PHE A 1 34.37 -34.28 12.25
CA PHE A 1 34.63 -33.31 13.35
C PHE A 1 34.85 -31.86 12.87
N ALA A 2 34.17 -31.39 11.83
CA ALA A 2 34.31 -30.03 11.28
C ALA A 2 32.99 -29.21 11.28
N PHE A 3 31.98 -29.57 12.08
CA PHE A 3 30.62 -29.01 11.95
C PHE A 3 30.22 -28.03 13.05
N SER A 4 31.12 -27.62 13.96
CA SER A 4 30.70 -26.85 15.16
C SER A 4 31.27 -25.44 15.32
N LEU A 5 32.16 -24.95 14.45
CA LEU A 5 32.83 -23.66 14.64
C LEU A 5 32.22 -22.46 13.84
N ASN A 6 31.26 -22.72 12.94
CA ASN A 6 30.69 -21.66 12.10
C ASN A 6 29.48 -20.93 12.71
N HIS A 7 28.89 -21.42 13.79
CA HIS A 7 27.64 -20.92 14.36
C HIS A 7 27.73 -19.50 14.99
N PRO A 8 28.77 -19.17 15.80
CA PRO A 8 28.84 -17.86 16.44
C PRO A 8 29.16 -16.71 15.45
N TYR A 9 30.03 -16.96 14.47
CA TYR A 9 30.38 -15.95 13.44
C TYR A 9 29.23 -15.70 12.48
N GLN A 10 28.45 -16.69 12.13
CA GLN A 10 27.24 -16.57 11.31
C GLN A 10 26.21 -15.73 12.05
N LYS A 11 25.92 -16.05 13.31
CA LYS A 11 25.00 -15.31 14.18
C LYS A 11 25.42 -13.85 14.38
N ALA A 12 26.71 -13.56 14.56
CA ALA A 12 27.23 -12.20 14.68
C ALA A 12 27.09 -11.40 13.35
N ARG A 13 27.24 -12.07 12.20
CA ARG A 13 27.06 -11.45 10.87
C ARG A 13 25.59 -11.13 10.61
N ASP A 14 24.69 -12.03 11.00
CA ASP A 14 23.26 -11.86 10.87
C ASP A 14 22.74 -10.71 11.77
N ILE A 15 23.22 -10.64 13.01
CA ILE A 15 22.90 -9.54 13.93
C ILE A 15 23.39 -8.18 13.38
N LYS A 16 24.60 -8.10 12.84
CA LYS A 16 25.09 -6.89 12.17
C LYS A 16 24.24 -6.53 10.95
N GLY A 17 23.79 -7.53 10.17
CA GLY A 17 22.91 -7.35 9.04
C GLY A 17 21.56 -6.75 9.42
N VAL A 18 20.95 -7.28 10.50
CA VAL A 18 19.67 -6.80 11.03
C VAL A 18 19.79 -5.38 11.58
N LEU A 19 20.83 -5.11 12.37
CA LEU A 19 21.10 -3.75 12.92
C LEU A 19 21.30 -2.71 11.82
N ASN A 20 22.00 -3.07 10.73
CA ASN A 20 22.16 -2.21 9.57
C ASN A 20 20.81 -1.96 8.86
N MET A 21 19.94 -2.97 8.79
CA MET A 21 18.61 -2.82 8.19
C MET A 21 17.71 -1.88 9.00
N ILE A 22 17.69 -2.03 10.33
CA ILE A 22 16.92 -1.14 11.23
C ILE A 22 17.40 0.32 11.11
N LYS A 23 18.72 0.54 11.08
CA LYS A 23 19.28 1.88 10.87
C LYS A 23 18.85 2.45 9.52
N LEU A 24 18.83 1.63 8.47
CA LEU A 24 18.42 2.03 7.14
C LEU A 24 16.93 2.41 7.11
N ILE A 25 16.05 1.60 7.71
CA ILE A 25 14.61 1.89 7.84
C ILE A 25 14.40 3.22 8.58
N LYS A 26 15.12 3.43 9.69
CA LYS A 26 15.02 4.69 10.46
C LYS A 26 15.46 5.91 9.64
N THR A 27 16.53 5.81 8.87
CA THR A 27 16.99 6.91 8.00
C THR A 27 16.00 7.18 6.87
N GLU A 28 15.43 6.14 6.25
CA GLU A 28 14.40 6.29 5.23
C GLU A 28 13.13 6.94 5.80
N PHE A 29 12.67 6.52 6.98
CA PHE A 29 11.53 7.15 7.64
C PHE A 29 11.74 8.65 7.92
N LEU A 30 12.94 9.03 8.34
CA LEU A 30 13.27 10.45 8.55
C LEU A 30 13.28 11.26 7.24
N LYS A 31 13.61 10.63 6.09
CA LYS A 31 13.54 11.29 4.78
C LYS A 31 12.09 11.60 4.39
N TYR A 32 11.15 10.69 4.66
CA TYR A 32 9.73 10.89 4.35
C TYR A 32 9.15 12.13 5.02
N LYS A 33 9.59 12.46 6.24
CA LYS A 33 9.18 13.69 6.93
C LYS A 33 9.52 14.97 6.15
N ARG A 34 10.51 14.91 5.25
CA ARG A 34 10.96 16.04 4.43
C ARG A 34 10.41 16.03 3.00
N TYR A 35 9.64 15.01 2.65
CA TYR A 35 9.10 14.86 1.29
C TYR A 35 7.72 15.49 1.20
N ASN A 36 7.62 16.59 0.43
CA ASN A 36 6.34 17.25 0.19
C ASN A 36 5.31 16.34 -0.50
N ILE A 37 5.79 15.30 -1.20
CA ILE A 37 4.92 14.32 -1.87
C ILE A 37 4.04 13.53 -0.88
N VAL A 38 4.44 13.39 0.37
CA VAL A 38 3.65 12.73 1.42
C VAL A 38 2.36 13.50 1.69
N TRP A 39 2.38 14.83 1.55
CA TRP A 39 1.17 15.65 1.68
C TRP A 39 0.13 15.33 0.61
N LEU A 40 0.55 14.92 -0.60
CA LEU A 40 -0.37 14.47 -1.64
C LEU A 40 -1.12 13.21 -1.21
N GLY A 41 -0.48 12.29 -0.46
CA GLY A 41 -1.16 11.15 0.15
C GLY A 41 -2.26 11.59 1.12
N ILE A 42 -1.96 12.53 2.00
CA ILE A 42 -2.94 13.07 2.96
C ILE A 42 -4.09 13.76 2.22
N VAL A 43 -3.79 14.59 1.22
CA VAL A 43 -4.80 15.27 0.40
C VAL A 43 -5.69 14.24 -0.33
N SER A 44 -5.12 13.13 -0.82
CA SER A 44 -5.90 12.08 -1.49
C SER A 44 -6.93 11.43 -0.58
N ILE A 45 -6.62 11.26 0.72
CA ILE A 45 -7.57 10.75 1.72
C ILE A 45 -8.77 11.70 1.85
N PHE A 46 -8.51 13.00 1.99
CA PHE A 46 -9.58 13.99 2.07
C PHE A 46 -10.48 13.96 0.83
N PHE A 47 -9.90 13.90 -0.36
CA PHE A 47 -10.67 13.80 -1.60
C PHE A 47 -11.52 12.53 -1.66
N SER A 48 -10.99 11.40 -1.21
CA SER A 48 -11.72 10.14 -1.15
C SER A 48 -12.97 10.26 -0.25
N ILE A 49 -12.81 10.87 0.94
CA ILE A 49 -13.89 11.01 1.91
C ILE A 49 -14.92 12.04 1.41
N ILE A 50 -14.48 13.20 0.88
CA ILE A 50 -15.37 14.19 0.28
C ILE A 50 -16.19 13.59 -0.86
N LEU A 51 -15.55 12.77 -1.71
CA LEU A 51 -16.25 12.09 -2.79
C LEU A 51 -17.29 11.09 -2.25
N ALA A 52 -16.98 10.36 -1.19
CA ALA A 52 -17.92 9.45 -0.54
C ALA A 52 -19.13 10.22 0.05
N VAL A 53 -18.89 11.34 0.71
CA VAL A 53 -19.97 12.22 1.21
C VAL A 53 -20.83 12.72 0.05
N PHE A 54 -20.22 13.18 -1.03
CA PHE A 54 -20.95 13.66 -2.20
C PHE A 54 -21.80 12.55 -2.85
N GLN A 55 -21.27 11.34 -2.96
CA GLN A 55 -21.98 10.18 -3.49
C GLN A 55 -23.20 9.83 -2.60
N LEU A 56 -23.01 9.86 -1.27
CA LEU A 56 -24.05 9.52 -0.32
C LEU A 56 -25.17 10.58 -0.29
N THR A 57 -24.83 11.86 -0.30
CA THR A 57 -25.79 12.96 -0.24
C THR A 57 -26.47 13.24 -1.58
N GLY A 58 -25.90 12.79 -2.70
CA GLY A 58 -26.47 12.92 -4.03
C GLY A 58 -27.67 11.98 -4.29
N THR A 59 -27.83 10.93 -3.51
CA THR A 59 -28.99 10.03 -3.59
C THR A 59 -30.16 10.61 -2.79
N LYS A 60 -31.16 11.16 -3.50
CA LYS A 60 -32.36 11.72 -2.88
C LYS A 60 -33.08 10.64 -2.04
N ASN A 61 -33.34 10.92 -0.78
CA ASN A 61 -34.07 10.09 0.21
C ASN A 61 -33.28 8.94 0.87
N SER A 62 -31.97 8.88 0.81
CA SER A 62 -31.23 7.91 1.63
C SER A 62 -30.95 8.48 3.02
N ILE A 63 -31.28 7.71 4.06
CA ILE A 63 -30.80 7.94 5.41
C ILE A 63 -29.27 7.89 5.36
N VAL A 64 -28.63 8.95 5.85
CA VAL A 64 -27.17 9.02 5.87
C VAL A 64 -26.64 8.14 6.99
N SER A 65 -26.33 6.88 6.69
CA SER A 65 -25.78 5.94 7.65
C SER A 65 -24.26 6.00 7.69
N TYR A 66 -23.68 5.73 8.87
CA TYR A 66 -22.21 5.62 9.01
C TYR A 66 -21.65 4.45 8.18
N ALA A 67 -22.37 3.33 8.13
CA ALA A 67 -21.98 2.19 7.30
C ALA A 67 -21.87 2.56 5.82
N GLY A 68 -22.88 3.23 5.25
CA GLY A 68 -22.85 3.68 3.87
C GLY A 68 -21.74 4.68 3.56
N LEU A 69 -21.43 5.61 4.49
CA LEU A 69 -20.28 6.51 4.35
C LEU A 69 -18.96 5.73 4.32
N SER A 70 -18.78 4.79 5.24
CA SER A 70 -17.57 3.97 5.32
C SER A 70 -17.39 3.10 4.07
N GLU A 71 -18.47 2.51 3.56
CA GLU A 71 -18.47 1.74 2.31
C GLU A 71 -18.06 2.60 1.12
N GLY A 72 -18.60 3.81 1.00
CA GLY A 72 -18.20 4.75 -0.04
C GLY A 72 -16.72 5.15 0.05
N VAL A 73 -16.19 5.34 1.26
CA VAL A 73 -14.76 5.62 1.48
C VAL A 73 -13.91 4.42 1.07
N ILE A 74 -14.27 3.20 1.46
CA ILE A 74 -13.57 1.97 1.08
C ILE A 74 -13.56 1.81 -0.44
N TRP A 75 -14.71 2.06 -1.09
CA TRP A 75 -14.85 1.98 -2.54
C TRP A 75 -13.92 2.94 -3.27
N ASN A 76 -13.91 4.21 -2.86
CA ASN A 76 -13.04 5.23 -3.43
C ASN A 76 -11.56 4.96 -3.14
N HIS A 77 -11.24 4.42 -1.95
CA HIS A 77 -9.88 4.06 -1.58
C HIS A 77 -9.31 3.00 -2.52
N PHE A 78 -9.94 1.80 -2.61
CA PHE A 78 -9.36 0.71 -3.39
C PHE A 78 -9.33 1.01 -4.89
N SER A 79 -10.31 1.74 -5.41
CA SER A 79 -10.48 1.93 -6.85
C SER A 79 -9.63 3.08 -7.42
N LEU A 80 -9.48 4.17 -6.67
CA LEU A 80 -8.89 5.40 -7.19
C LEU A 80 -7.67 5.86 -6.38
N PHE A 81 -7.85 6.09 -5.06
CA PHE A 81 -6.88 6.89 -4.31
C PHE A 81 -5.67 6.10 -3.80
N LEU A 82 -5.85 4.93 -3.18
CA LEU A 82 -4.74 4.16 -2.61
C LEU A 82 -3.75 3.65 -3.64
N PRO A 83 -4.17 3.06 -4.80
CA PRO A 83 -3.23 2.50 -5.76
C PRO A 83 -2.23 3.53 -6.26
N PHE A 84 -2.73 4.69 -6.70
CA PHE A 84 -1.85 5.72 -7.23
C PHE A 84 -1.01 6.38 -6.12
N THR A 85 -1.56 6.61 -4.94
CA THR A 85 -0.87 7.25 -3.82
C THR A 85 0.32 6.42 -3.36
N PHE A 86 0.13 5.11 -3.18
CA PHE A 86 1.22 4.24 -2.76
C PHE A 86 2.35 4.19 -3.78
N VAL A 87 2.02 4.06 -5.06
CA VAL A 87 3.04 4.07 -6.12
C VAL A 87 3.70 5.45 -6.25
N LEU A 88 2.92 6.53 -6.09
CA LEU A 88 3.43 7.90 -6.12
C LEU A 88 4.47 8.13 -5.02
N VAL A 89 4.13 7.84 -3.76
CA VAL A 89 5.00 8.16 -2.62
C VAL A 89 6.21 7.25 -2.57
N VAL A 90 6.02 5.94 -2.70
CA VAL A 90 7.13 4.98 -2.66
C VAL A 90 8.01 5.09 -3.91
N GLY A 91 7.40 5.20 -5.10
CA GLY A 91 8.10 5.39 -6.36
C GLY A 91 8.92 6.69 -6.40
N TYR A 92 8.36 7.79 -5.89
CA TYR A 92 9.09 9.05 -5.73
C TYR A 92 10.30 8.91 -4.81
N SER A 93 10.13 8.23 -3.66
CA SER A 93 11.23 8.04 -2.71
C SER A 93 12.40 7.26 -3.32
N ILE A 94 12.09 6.32 -4.21
CA ILE A 94 13.10 5.56 -4.95
C ILE A 94 13.73 6.41 -6.05
N ASN A 95 12.89 7.11 -6.86
CA ASN A 95 13.36 7.94 -7.96
C ASN A 95 14.26 9.08 -7.51
N ARG A 96 13.97 9.67 -6.36
CA ARG A 96 14.75 10.79 -5.80
C ARG A 96 16.21 10.42 -5.56
N GLU A 97 16.52 9.18 -5.20
CA GLU A 97 17.90 8.75 -5.04
C GLU A 97 18.68 8.71 -6.35
N TYR A 98 17.98 8.49 -7.47
CA TYR A 98 18.59 8.60 -8.79
C TYR A 98 18.85 10.06 -9.17
N THR A 99 17.89 10.96 -8.90
CA THR A 99 17.99 12.38 -9.28
C THR A 99 19.00 13.14 -8.44
N ASP A 100 19.07 12.85 -7.14
CA ASP A 100 20.01 13.52 -6.22
C ASP A 100 21.44 12.94 -6.32
N PHE A 101 21.70 12.03 -7.28
CA PHE A 101 22.99 11.33 -7.44
C PHE A 101 23.50 10.63 -6.18
N THR A 102 22.67 10.51 -5.16
CA THR A 102 23.02 9.90 -3.86
C THR A 102 23.29 8.42 -4.00
N LEU A 103 22.76 7.75 -5.04
CA LEU A 103 23.07 6.35 -5.36
C LEU A 103 24.57 6.10 -5.50
N LYS A 104 25.31 7.00 -6.16
CA LYS A 104 26.77 6.87 -6.29
C LYS A 104 27.48 6.95 -4.94
N ASN A 105 27.00 7.82 -4.05
CA ASN A 105 27.55 7.99 -2.72
C ASN A 105 27.14 6.86 -1.76
N ILE A 106 25.96 6.28 -1.94
CA ILE A 106 25.48 5.13 -1.13
C ILE A 106 26.20 3.85 -1.54
N LEU A 107 26.57 3.69 -2.81
CA LEU A 107 27.35 2.54 -3.30
C LEU A 107 28.78 2.48 -2.74
N VAL A 108 29.31 3.58 -2.17
CA VAL A 108 30.57 3.57 -1.41
C VAL A 108 30.40 2.92 -0.02
N ILE A 109 29.16 2.89 0.48
CA ILE A 109 28.83 2.15 1.71
C ILE A 109 28.42 0.72 1.30
N PRO A 110 28.83 -0.33 2.03
CA PRO A 110 28.53 -1.72 1.65
C PRO A 110 27.07 -2.09 1.93
N VAL A 111 26.13 -1.38 1.29
CA VAL A 111 24.68 -1.64 1.34
C VAL A 111 24.22 -2.11 -0.03
N SER A 112 23.67 -3.33 -0.09
CA SER A 112 23.12 -3.84 -1.34
C SER A 112 21.86 -3.04 -1.75
N ARG A 113 21.70 -2.83 -3.06
CA ARG A 113 20.53 -2.13 -3.63
C ARG A 113 19.19 -2.77 -3.23
N ILE A 114 19.16 -4.09 -3.11
CA ILE A 114 17.96 -4.80 -2.62
C ILE A 114 17.58 -4.30 -1.23
N ARG A 115 18.53 -4.22 -0.29
CA ARG A 115 18.26 -3.75 1.07
C ARG A 115 17.72 -2.34 1.08
N LEU A 116 18.21 -1.49 0.19
CA LEU A 116 17.72 -0.11 0.04
C LEU A 116 16.25 -0.11 -0.45
N ILE A 117 15.92 -0.84 -1.52
CA ILE A 117 14.55 -0.92 -2.03
C ILE A 117 13.63 -1.56 -1.00
N MET A 118 14.06 -2.64 -0.34
CA MET A 118 13.28 -3.28 0.72
C MET A 118 13.01 -2.34 1.90
N SER A 119 13.99 -1.55 2.32
CA SER A 119 13.78 -0.57 3.40
C SER A 119 12.72 0.47 3.02
N LYS A 120 12.69 0.91 1.75
CA LYS A 120 11.67 1.85 1.25
C LYS A 120 10.28 1.22 1.16
N ILE A 121 10.19 -0.05 0.76
CA ILE A 121 8.93 -0.81 0.77
C ILE A 121 8.42 -0.95 2.21
N ILE A 122 9.28 -1.27 3.18
CA ILE A 122 8.88 -1.39 4.58
C ILE A 122 8.41 -0.04 5.15
N VAL A 123 9.13 1.05 4.86
CA VAL A 123 8.73 2.40 5.28
C VAL A 123 7.44 2.82 4.57
N GLY A 124 7.28 2.45 3.28
CA GLY A 124 6.04 2.64 2.53
C GLY A 124 4.84 1.95 3.21
N TYR A 125 5.01 0.74 3.73
CA TYR A 125 3.97 0.09 4.53
C TYR A 125 3.64 0.86 5.82
N GLY A 126 4.62 1.51 6.42
CA GLY A 126 4.37 2.43 7.54
C GLY A 126 3.43 3.58 7.17
N LEU A 127 3.47 4.08 5.93
CA LEU A 127 2.52 5.08 5.43
C LEU A 127 1.10 4.51 5.29
N VAL A 128 0.96 3.24 4.88
CA VAL A 128 -0.35 2.57 4.83
C VAL A 128 -1.02 2.59 6.19
N ILE A 129 -0.26 2.32 7.26
CA ILE A 129 -0.77 2.35 8.63
C ILE A 129 -1.20 3.77 9.01
N ILE A 130 -0.41 4.78 8.66
CA ILE A 130 -0.75 6.19 8.92
C ILE A 130 -2.01 6.59 8.16
N GLU A 131 -2.11 6.26 6.87
CA GLU A 131 -3.28 6.54 6.04
C GLU A 131 -4.53 5.86 6.56
N TRP A 132 -4.44 4.60 6.95
CA TRP A 132 -5.53 3.85 7.55
C TRP A 132 -6.08 4.51 8.82
N ILE A 133 -5.19 4.84 9.78
CA ILE A 133 -5.59 5.49 11.03
C ILE A 133 -6.23 6.84 10.74
N PHE A 134 -5.59 7.64 9.89
CA PHE A 134 -6.03 8.99 9.56
C PHE A 134 -7.38 8.98 8.83
N SER A 135 -7.54 8.09 7.84
CA SER A 135 -8.80 7.91 7.12
C SER A 135 -9.93 7.48 8.06
N SER A 136 -9.69 6.52 8.94
CA SER A 136 -10.70 6.04 9.89
C SER A 136 -11.16 7.14 10.85
N ILE A 137 -10.21 7.92 11.38
CA ILE A 137 -10.51 9.02 12.28
C ILE A 137 -11.33 10.11 11.56
N ILE A 138 -10.88 10.52 10.37
CA ILE A 138 -11.57 11.59 9.62
C ILE A 138 -12.95 11.15 9.16
N THR A 139 -13.11 9.91 8.71
CA THR A 139 -14.42 9.37 8.33
C THR A 139 -15.38 9.41 9.51
N LEU A 140 -14.93 9.03 10.71
CA LEU A 140 -15.74 9.10 11.92
C LEU A 140 -16.09 10.55 12.30
N LEU A 141 -15.12 11.48 12.24
CA LEU A 141 -15.37 12.89 12.56
C LEU A 141 -16.37 13.52 11.58
N ILE A 142 -16.26 13.21 10.29
CA ILE A 142 -17.19 13.70 9.27
C ILE A 142 -18.57 13.08 9.48
N ALA A 143 -18.66 11.78 9.81
CA ALA A 143 -19.93 11.13 10.12
C ALA A 143 -20.65 11.79 11.31
N LEU A 144 -19.91 12.14 12.37
CA LEU A 144 -20.45 12.87 13.53
C LEU A 144 -20.89 14.28 13.14
N PHE A 145 -20.13 14.96 12.29
CA PHE A 145 -20.47 16.32 11.85
C PHE A 145 -21.72 16.36 10.97
N ILE A 146 -21.90 15.39 10.09
CA ILE A 146 -23.07 15.27 9.20
C ILE A 146 -24.30 14.77 9.96
N GLY A 147 -24.12 14.14 11.13
CA GLY A 147 -25.19 13.53 11.90
C GLY A 147 -25.64 12.19 11.32
N CYS A 148 -24.69 11.35 10.90
CA CYS A 148 -24.99 10.01 10.42
C CYS A 148 -25.71 9.19 11.50
N GLU A 149 -26.70 8.40 11.10
CA GLU A 149 -27.31 7.39 11.95
C GLU A 149 -26.37 6.18 12.12
N ASP A 150 -26.68 5.31 13.07
CA ASP A 150 -25.99 4.03 13.34
C ASP A 150 -24.51 4.12 13.74
N ILE A 151 -24.07 5.26 14.28
CA ILE A 151 -22.73 5.36 14.88
C ILE A 151 -22.72 4.62 16.22
N ASN A 152 -22.20 3.40 16.20
CA ASN A 152 -21.98 2.59 17.42
C ASN A 152 -20.58 1.97 17.39
N ILE A 153 -20.15 1.43 18.54
CA ILE A 153 -18.81 0.84 18.67
C ILE A 153 -18.61 -0.33 17.70
N ALA A 154 -19.66 -1.11 17.43
CA ALA A 154 -19.56 -2.26 16.52
C ALA A 154 -19.36 -1.80 15.07
N SER A 155 -20.17 -0.84 14.58
CA SER A 155 -20.02 -0.31 13.22
C SER A 155 -18.67 0.39 13.02
N CYS A 156 -18.19 1.14 14.02
CA CYS A 156 -16.86 1.75 13.98
C CYS A 156 -15.73 0.70 13.92
N ALA A 157 -15.84 -0.38 14.72
CA ALA A 157 -14.84 -1.46 14.71
C ALA A 157 -14.82 -2.22 13.38
N ILE A 158 -15.99 -2.47 12.79
CA ILE A 158 -16.10 -3.12 11.46
C ILE A 158 -15.43 -2.25 10.40
N SER A 159 -15.80 -0.97 10.30
CA SER A 159 -15.22 -0.04 9.34
C SER A 159 -13.71 0.11 9.49
N PHE A 160 -13.22 0.20 10.73
CA PHE A 160 -11.80 0.28 11.04
C PHE A 160 -11.03 -0.95 10.56
N LYS A 161 -11.57 -2.15 10.80
CA LYS A 161 -11.02 -3.42 10.32
C LYS A 161 -11.03 -3.48 8.78
N GLN A 162 -12.14 -3.13 8.15
CA GLN A 162 -12.30 -3.17 6.70
C GLN A 162 -11.31 -2.26 5.99
N LEU A 163 -11.19 -1.00 6.43
CA LEU A 163 -10.21 -0.04 5.91
C LEU A 163 -8.77 -0.54 6.04
N PHE A 164 -8.41 -1.19 7.16
CA PHE A 164 -7.08 -1.77 7.35
C PHE A 164 -6.79 -2.87 6.34
N ILE A 165 -7.71 -3.82 6.18
CA ILE A 165 -7.56 -4.95 5.27
C ILE A 165 -7.44 -4.45 3.83
N VAL A 166 -8.34 -3.56 3.41
CA VAL A 166 -8.34 -3.00 2.05
C VAL A 166 -7.05 -2.25 1.77
N SER A 167 -6.61 -1.36 2.67
CA SER A 167 -5.35 -0.61 2.50
C SER A 167 -4.14 -1.54 2.39
N THR A 168 -4.07 -2.58 3.22
CA THR A 168 -2.99 -3.56 3.20
C THR A 168 -2.98 -4.36 1.89
N CYS A 169 -4.15 -4.86 1.46
CA CYS A 169 -4.27 -5.62 0.22
C CYS A 169 -3.93 -4.75 -1.02
N CYS A 170 -4.41 -3.51 -1.06
CA CYS A 170 -4.05 -2.55 -2.12
C CYS A 170 -2.54 -2.31 -2.17
N TYR A 171 -1.89 -2.14 -1.02
CA TYR A 171 -0.44 -1.97 -0.97
C TYR A 171 0.30 -3.17 -1.56
N ILE A 172 -0.09 -4.40 -1.17
CA ILE A 172 0.50 -5.62 -1.71
C ILE A 172 0.27 -5.71 -3.22
N ALA A 173 -0.93 -5.40 -3.69
CA ALA A 173 -1.30 -5.47 -5.10
C ALA A 173 -0.48 -4.53 -5.99
N VAL A 174 -0.03 -3.37 -5.49
CA VAL A 174 0.78 -2.41 -6.26
C VAL A 174 2.29 -2.61 -6.12
N LEU A 175 2.77 -3.49 -5.26
CA LEU A 175 4.21 -3.74 -5.08
C LEU A 175 4.96 -4.07 -6.38
N PRO A 176 4.45 -4.94 -7.28
CA PRO A 176 5.13 -5.21 -8.55
C PRO A 176 5.35 -3.94 -9.37
N ILE A 177 4.37 -3.03 -9.39
CA ILE A 177 4.44 -1.76 -10.13
C ILE A 177 5.56 -0.88 -9.56
N VAL A 178 5.61 -0.75 -8.24
CA VAL A 178 6.66 -0.01 -7.53
C VAL A 178 8.05 -0.57 -7.86
N ILE A 179 8.21 -1.89 -7.84
CA ILE A 179 9.49 -2.54 -8.07
C ILE A 179 9.94 -2.39 -9.54
N ILE A 180 9.03 -2.55 -10.50
CA ILE A 180 9.33 -2.35 -11.94
C ILE A 180 9.78 -0.91 -12.19
N THR A 181 9.10 0.06 -11.59
CA THR A 181 9.43 1.48 -11.75
C THR A 181 10.72 1.87 -11.03
N ALA A 182 11.05 1.16 -9.93
CA ALA A 182 12.31 1.31 -9.20
C ALA A 182 13.56 0.97 -10.03
N GLY A 183 13.41 0.19 -11.12
CA GLY A 183 14.50 -0.24 -11.96
C GLY A 183 15.11 0.84 -12.85
N ARG A 184 14.42 1.97 -13.07
CA ARG A 184 14.84 3.01 -14.06
C ARG A 184 14.55 4.41 -13.57
N GLN A 185 15.46 5.33 -13.87
CA GLN A 185 15.32 6.76 -13.60
C GLN A 185 14.08 7.34 -14.33
N ASN A 186 13.36 8.24 -13.69
CA ASN A 186 12.21 9.01 -14.21
C ASN A 186 10.99 8.20 -14.68
N ARG A 187 10.89 6.91 -14.30
CA ARG A 187 9.73 6.07 -14.66
C ARG A 187 8.65 5.96 -13.56
N PHE A 188 8.85 6.58 -12.41
CA PHE A 188 7.88 6.47 -11.34
C PHE A 188 6.51 7.05 -11.73
N LEU A 189 6.47 8.14 -12.53
CA LEU A 189 5.24 8.76 -12.97
C LEU A 189 4.41 7.83 -13.89
N SER A 190 5.07 7.10 -14.79
CA SER A 190 4.37 6.09 -15.60
C SER A 190 3.80 4.96 -14.75
N GLY A 191 4.49 4.58 -13.66
CA GLY A 191 3.97 3.63 -12.68
C GLY A 191 2.75 4.16 -11.93
N VAL A 192 2.73 5.44 -11.59
CA VAL A 192 1.59 6.10 -10.94
C VAL A 192 0.36 6.07 -11.86
N ILE A 193 0.52 6.43 -13.14
CA ILE A 193 -0.56 6.37 -14.12
C ILE A 193 -1.07 4.93 -14.29
N PHE A 194 -0.15 3.97 -14.39
CA PHE A 194 -0.54 2.57 -14.49
C PHE A 194 -1.29 2.08 -13.24
N ALA A 195 -0.84 2.48 -12.04
CA ALA A 195 -1.50 2.11 -10.79
C ALA A 195 -2.91 2.72 -10.67
N PHE A 196 -3.11 3.93 -11.17
CA PHE A 196 -4.43 4.54 -11.25
C PHE A 196 -5.38 3.71 -12.10
N PHE A 197 -4.99 3.36 -13.33
CA PHE A 197 -5.82 2.52 -14.20
C PHE A 197 -6.00 1.10 -13.64
N TYR A 198 -4.97 0.57 -12.98
CA TYR A 198 -5.03 -0.72 -12.30
C TYR A 198 -6.08 -0.73 -11.18
N GLY A 199 -6.15 0.31 -10.35
CA GLY A 199 -7.22 0.47 -9.36
C GLY A 199 -8.59 0.65 -10.02
N PHE A 200 -8.67 1.55 -11.01
CA PHE A 200 -9.90 1.85 -11.74
C PHE A 200 -10.54 0.61 -12.41
N CYS A 201 -9.73 -0.27 -13.00
CA CYS A 201 -10.22 -1.53 -13.54
C CYS A 201 -10.90 -2.42 -12.48
N GLY A 202 -10.51 -2.27 -11.20
CA GLY A 202 -11.13 -2.98 -10.09
C GLY A 202 -12.63 -2.70 -9.96
N ILE A 203 -13.09 -1.50 -10.34
CA ILE A 203 -14.52 -1.13 -10.30
C ILE A 203 -15.36 -2.07 -11.18
N PHE A 204 -14.88 -2.38 -12.39
CA PHE A 204 -15.60 -3.26 -13.34
C PHE A 204 -15.55 -4.72 -12.96
N LEU A 205 -14.64 -5.12 -12.10
CA LEU A 205 -14.42 -6.50 -11.70
C LEU A 205 -15.01 -6.80 -10.32
N ALA A 206 -15.24 -5.76 -9.51
CA ALA A 206 -15.79 -5.89 -8.16
C ALA A 206 -17.20 -6.49 -8.15
N ASP A 207 -18.03 -6.17 -9.14
CA ASP A 207 -19.41 -6.67 -9.27
C ASP A 207 -19.51 -8.00 -10.03
N ARG A 208 -18.39 -8.70 -10.23
CA ARG A 208 -18.35 -9.97 -10.97
C ARG A 208 -17.63 -11.05 -10.15
N ASN A 209 -17.81 -12.31 -10.54
CA ASN A 209 -17.08 -13.44 -9.93
C ASN A 209 -15.55 -13.30 -10.04
N LEU A 210 -15.04 -12.40 -10.87
CA LEU A 210 -13.63 -12.06 -11.01
C LEU A 210 -13.08 -11.27 -9.81
N VAL A 211 -13.92 -10.79 -8.91
CA VAL A 211 -13.54 -10.08 -7.66
C VAL A 211 -12.53 -10.89 -6.82
N ASN A 212 -12.67 -12.23 -6.83
CA ASN A 212 -11.79 -13.12 -6.08
C ASN A 212 -10.39 -13.28 -6.69
N LEU A 213 -10.23 -12.99 -7.99
CA LEU A 213 -8.99 -13.22 -8.76
C LEU A 213 -8.20 -11.93 -9.00
N TYR A 214 -8.87 -10.78 -8.98
CA TYR A 214 -8.19 -9.52 -9.26
C TYR A 214 -7.48 -9.00 -8.02
N PRO A 215 -6.17 -8.72 -8.06
CA PRO A 215 -5.41 -8.38 -6.84
C PRO A 215 -5.91 -7.15 -6.11
N MET A 216 -6.45 -6.13 -6.82
CA MET A 216 -6.95 -4.91 -6.19
C MET A 216 -8.25 -5.13 -5.42
N THR A 217 -9.11 -6.05 -5.87
CA THR A 217 -10.40 -6.35 -5.24
C THR A 217 -10.31 -7.38 -4.12
N THR A 218 -9.15 -8.06 -3.95
CA THR A 218 -8.94 -9.02 -2.86
C THR A 218 -9.20 -8.43 -1.47
N GLY A 219 -8.94 -7.13 -1.30
CA GLY A 219 -9.22 -6.40 -0.06
C GLY A 219 -10.70 -6.36 0.26
N LEU A 220 -11.58 -6.21 -0.73
CA LEU A 220 -13.04 -6.24 -0.55
C LEU A 220 -13.50 -7.62 -0.08
N VAL A 221 -13.00 -8.68 -0.71
CA VAL A 221 -13.32 -10.07 -0.35
C VAL A 221 -12.88 -10.40 1.07
N LEU A 222 -11.64 -10.04 1.45
CA LEU A 222 -11.08 -10.35 2.76
C LEU A 222 -11.64 -9.49 3.89
N SER A 223 -12.16 -8.31 3.56
CA SER A 223 -12.82 -7.42 4.53
C SER A 223 -14.30 -7.72 4.73
N ASP A 224 -14.83 -8.70 3.99
CA ASP A 224 -16.26 -9.02 3.98
C ASP A 224 -17.11 -7.77 3.64
N TYR A 225 -16.66 -7.06 2.60
CA TYR A 225 -17.36 -5.87 2.12
C TYR A 225 -18.69 -6.30 1.50
N ALA A 226 -19.79 -5.76 2.02
CA ALA A 226 -21.14 -6.18 1.65
C ALA A 226 -21.42 -5.98 0.16
N HIS A 227 -21.59 -7.07 -0.56
CA HIS A 227 -22.16 -7.09 -1.92
C HIS A 227 -23.20 -8.20 -2.01
N ASP A 228 -24.43 -7.80 -2.25
CA ASP A 228 -25.52 -8.74 -2.54
C ASP A 228 -25.22 -9.47 -3.87
N ASN A 229 -25.30 -10.79 -3.86
CA ASN A 229 -25.19 -11.68 -5.03
C ASN A 229 -23.80 -12.12 -5.51
N ILE A 230 -22.71 -11.86 -4.79
CA ILE A 230 -21.36 -12.33 -5.16
C ILE A 230 -20.86 -13.37 -4.18
N ILE A 231 -20.36 -14.50 -4.68
CA ILE A 231 -19.74 -15.53 -3.85
C ILE A 231 -18.28 -15.14 -3.57
N TYR A 232 -18.01 -14.78 -2.34
CA TYR A 232 -16.64 -14.53 -1.87
C TYR A 232 -15.92 -15.85 -1.55
N THR A 233 -14.73 -16.01 -2.09
CA THR A 233 -13.82 -17.13 -1.79
C THR A 233 -12.51 -16.60 -1.19
N PRO A 234 -12.46 -16.35 0.13
CA PRO A 234 -11.30 -15.72 0.79
C PRO A 234 -9.99 -16.50 0.57
N SER A 235 -10.06 -17.83 0.51
CA SER A 235 -8.89 -18.69 0.26
C SER A 235 -8.24 -18.41 -1.09
N LEU A 236 -9.03 -18.16 -2.12
CA LEU A 236 -8.55 -17.83 -3.45
C LEU A 236 -7.91 -16.44 -3.48
N SER A 237 -8.52 -15.45 -2.83
CA SER A 237 -7.98 -14.09 -2.69
C SER A 237 -6.65 -14.08 -1.92
N ILE A 238 -6.52 -14.86 -0.86
CA ILE A 238 -5.23 -15.04 -0.16
C ILE A 238 -4.19 -15.64 -1.10
N GLY A 239 -4.57 -16.67 -1.87
CA GLY A 239 -3.69 -17.27 -2.88
C GLY A 239 -3.17 -16.25 -3.89
N VAL A 240 -4.03 -15.38 -4.39
CA VAL A 240 -3.66 -14.29 -5.31
C VAL A 240 -2.64 -13.33 -4.67
N LEU A 241 -2.87 -12.92 -3.42
CA LEU A 241 -1.94 -12.03 -2.71
C LEU A 241 -0.57 -12.69 -2.48
N VAL A 242 -0.54 -13.99 -2.15
CA VAL A 242 0.71 -14.74 -2.01
C VAL A 242 1.45 -14.80 -3.35
N VAL A 243 0.76 -15.07 -4.46
CA VAL A 243 1.37 -15.07 -5.80
C VAL A 243 1.96 -13.70 -6.13
N ILE A 244 1.25 -12.61 -5.85
CA ILE A 244 1.74 -11.24 -6.08
C ILE A 244 2.98 -10.94 -5.22
N LEU A 245 3.00 -11.36 -3.96
CA LEU A 245 4.18 -11.21 -3.09
C LEU A 245 5.38 -12.00 -3.62
N CYS A 246 5.19 -13.26 -4.01
CA CYS A 246 6.23 -14.09 -4.61
C CYS A 246 6.75 -13.46 -5.91
N PHE A 247 5.86 -12.98 -6.79
CA PHE A 247 6.22 -12.30 -8.02
C PHE A 247 7.01 -11.01 -7.75
N SER A 248 6.60 -10.21 -6.78
CA SER A 248 7.31 -9.01 -6.34
C SER A 248 8.72 -9.34 -5.85
N PHE A 249 8.87 -10.41 -5.10
CA PHE A 249 10.18 -10.86 -4.61
C PHE A 249 11.09 -11.32 -5.76
N VAL A 250 10.56 -12.09 -6.70
CA VAL A 250 11.31 -12.51 -7.91
C VAL A 250 11.75 -11.29 -8.72
N LEU A 251 10.88 -10.30 -8.92
CA LEU A 251 11.23 -9.05 -9.59
C LEU A 251 12.39 -8.32 -8.91
N LEU A 252 12.40 -8.26 -7.58
CA LEU A 252 13.52 -7.68 -6.82
C LEU A 252 14.83 -8.41 -7.07
N LEU A 253 14.82 -9.75 -7.12
CA LEU A 253 16.01 -10.55 -7.40
C LEU A 253 16.53 -10.34 -8.82
N VAL A 254 15.64 -10.28 -9.81
CA VAL A 254 16.00 -10.03 -11.22
C VAL A 254 16.61 -8.64 -11.39
N LEU A 255 16.04 -7.62 -10.75
CA LEU A 255 16.60 -6.26 -10.78
C LEU A 255 18.02 -6.19 -10.18
N ASN A 256 18.29 -7.01 -9.16
CA ASN A 256 19.62 -7.06 -8.56
C ASN A 256 20.66 -7.70 -9.49
N ARG A 257 20.30 -8.81 -10.16
CA ARG A 257 21.23 -9.49 -11.10
C ARG A 257 21.65 -8.58 -12.24
N LYS A 258 20.69 -7.92 -12.88
CA LYS A 258 20.94 -7.04 -14.04
C LYS A 258 21.88 -5.85 -13.73
N ASN A 259 22.05 -5.46 -12.48
CA ASN A 259 22.94 -4.36 -12.10
C ASN A 259 24.30 -4.80 -11.57
N ASN A 260 24.51 -6.09 -11.32
CA ASN A 260 25.84 -6.63 -10.99
C ASN A 260 26.65 -6.92 -12.26
N ASP A 261 26.00 -6.91 -13.44
CA ASP A 261 26.59 -7.16 -14.75
C ASP A 261 26.96 -5.86 -15.51
N LEU A 262 26.77 -4.69 -14.86
CA LEU A 262 27.14 -3.35 -15.35
C LEU A 262 28.19 -2.70 -14.43
#